data_31f322dc699c7c14a75da218583e63e7
#
_entry.id   31f322dc699c7c14a75da218583e63e7
#
_cell.length_a   1.000
_cell.length_b   1.000
_cell.length_c   1.000
_cell.angle_alpha   90.00
_cell.angle_beta   90.00
_cell.angle_gamma   90.00
#
_symmetry.space_group_name_H-M   'P 1'
#
loop_
_entity.id
_entity.type
_entity.pdbx_description
1 polymer ?
#
loop_
_entity_poly.entity_id
_entity_poly.type
_entity_poly.pdbx_seq_one_letter_code
_entity_poly.pdbx_strand_id
1 'polypeptide(L)'
;MLTPMQPQIRGFALLVAWCFVAVANCTLAAAKTGEQKLLYVAVPGIRDYLEYGGHGILIFDIQDGHKFLKRIPAGGVAPNGHVMNVKGICASSKTQRLYVTTTNTLACYDLQSEKLLWEKSYEGGCDRMAISPDGTFIYLPSFEGPHWHVVDASNGNVLKKLVINSGAHNTIVSHDGKLAYLAGLKSPVLRIADTSKHEVAREIGPFSDMIRPFTINAAQTRCYVNVNNLLGFEIGDLKTGKMLHRIEISGYDKGPVKRHGCPSHGIGLTPDEHELWLTDATNKKIHVFDNKVTPPQQIASITLRDEPGWITFSIDGKLAWPSTGEVIEVGTEKIIASLKDETGKDVQSEKLLEIDFANGKAIRAGNQFGVGGTD
;
A
#
# COMPACT_ATOMS: atom_id res chain seq x y z
N MET A 1 25.88 103.49 -9.72
CA MET A 1 26.36 102.22 -10.26
C MET A 1 25.30 101.18 -9.89
N LEU A 2 24.56 100.81 -10.91
CA LEU A 2 23.40 99.92 -10.72
C LEU A 2 23.83 98.49 -11.07
N THR A 3 23.63 97.57 -10.10
CA THR A 3 23.80 96.12 -10.36
C THR A 3 22.44 95.48 -10.70
N PRO A 4 22.37 94.63 -11.72
CA PRO A 4 21.11 94.10 -12.21
C PRO A 4 20.71 92.82 -11.38
N MET A 5 19.40 92.74 -11.05
CA MET A 5 18.74 91.61 -10.48
C MET A 5 18.60 90.48 -11.48
N GLN A 6 18.92 89.21 -11.07
CA GLN A 6 18.59 88.02 -11.80
C GLN A 6 17.25 87.43 -11.29
N PRO A 7 16.41 86.88 -12.15
CA PRO A 7 15.16 86.25 -11.74
C PRO A 7 15.38 84.79 -11.33
N GLN A 8 14.78 84.39 -10.17
CA GLN A 8 14.71 82.99 -9.70
C GLN A 8 13.64 82.25 -10.51
N ILE A 9 14.03 81.15 -11.17
CA ILE A 9 13.10 80.20 -11.75
C ILE A 9 12.82 79.12 -10.71
N ARG A 10 11.53 79.03 -10.25
CA ARG A 10 11.05 77.96 -9.42
C ARG A 10 10.70 76.74 -10.28
N GLY A 11 11.53 75.69 -10.23
CA GLY A 11 11.24 74.41 -10.82
C GLY A 11 10.19 73.65 -10.07
N PHE A 12 9.08 73.34 -10.73
CA PHE A 12 8.09 72.37 -10.25
C PHE A 12 8.60 70.92 -10.54
N ALA A 13 8.92 70.17 -9.48
CA ALA A 13 9.20 68.72 -9.62
C ALA A 13 7.89 67.97 -9.66
N LEU A 14 7.52 67.41 -10.81
CA LEU A 14 6.44 66.41 -10.91
C LEU A 14 6.97 65.06 -10.40
N LEU A 15 6.45 64.62 -9.27
CA LEU A 15 6.62 63.25 -8.79
C LEU A 15 5.64 62.34 -9.56
N VAL A 16 6.16 61.56 -10.50
CA VAL A 16 5.40 60.48 -11.13
C VAL A 16 5.51 59.23 -10.23
N ALA A 17 4.45 58.94 -9.49
CA ALA A 17 4.33 57.69 -8.72
C ALA A 17 4.01 56.53 -9.67
N TRP A 18 4.96 55.62 -9.85
CA TRP A 18 4.75 54.36 -10.55
C TRP A 18 4.10 53.37 -9.58
N CYS A 19 2.79 53.18 -9.73
CA CYS A 19 2.11 52.04 -9.09
C CYS A 19 2.47 50.75 -9.82
N PHE A 20 3.37 49.95 -9.26
CA PHE A 20 3.54 48.59 -9.68
C PHE A 20 2.33 47.77 -9.19
N VAL A 21 1.39 47.47 -10.09
CA VAL A 21 0.37 46.48 -9.86
C VAL A 21 1.04 45.12 -10.08
N ALA A 22 1.35 44.44 -8.98
CA ALA A 22 1.75 43.04 -9.00
C ALA A 22 0.51 42.19 -9.36
N VAL A 23 0.41 41.83 -10.64
CA VAL A 23 -0.56 40.82 -11.09
C VAL A 23 -0.05 39.46 -10.61
N ALA A 24 -0.59 38.98 -9.49
CA ALA A 24 -0.37 37.63 -9.09
C ALA A 24 -1.05 36.71 -10.12
N ASN A 25 -0.26 36.14 -11.01
CA ASN A 25 -0.69 35.05 -11.86
C ASN A 25 -0.98 33.83 -10.98
N CYS A 26 -2.20 33.72 -10.45
CA CYS A 26 -2.75 32.46 -9.97
C CYS A 26 -3.00 31.60 -11.20
N THR A 27 -2.02 30.79 -11.60
CA THR A 27 -2.26 29.69 -12.50
C THR A 27 -3.13 28.69 -11.76
N LEU A 28 -4.46 28.81 -11.93
CA LEU A 28 -5.36 27.69 -11.64
C LEU A 28 -4.88 26.54 -12.54
N ALA A 29 -4.30 25.51 -11.93
CA ALA A 29 -4.07 24.26 -12.62
C ALA A 29 -5.44 23.81 -13.15
N ALA A 30 -5.58 23.78 -14.47
CA ALA A 30 -6.79 23.28 -15.11
C ALA A 30 -7.02 21.86 -14.59
N ALA A 31 -8.14 21.65 -13.91
CA ALA A 31 -8.53 20.32 -13.47
C ALA A 31 -8.57 19.44 -14.73
N LYS A 32 -7.73 18.40 -14.79
CA LYS A 32 -7.78 17.39 -15.83
C LYS A 32 -9.21 16.81 -15.82
N THR A 33 -10.02 17.18 -16.81
CA THR A 33 -11.35 16.62 -17.02
C THR A 33 -11.16 15.21 -17.60
N GLY A 34 -11.18 14.18 -16.76
CA GLY A 34 -11.00 12.79 -17.16
C GLY A 34 -10.71 11.90 -15.97
N GLU A 35 -10.78 10.60 -16.16
CA GLU A 35 -10.30 9.63 -15.18
C GLU A 35 -8.78 9.72 -15.07
N GLN A 36 -8.27 9.76 -13.84
CA GLN A 36 -6.85 9.65 -13.51
C GLN A 36 -6.63 8.38 -12.71
N LYS A 37 -5.64 7.59 -13.10
CA LYS A 37 -5.21 6.40 -12.37
C LYS A 37 -3.89 6.70 -11.70
N LEU A 38 -3.86 6.72 -10.39
CA LEU A 38 -2.69 7.11 -9.61
C LEU A 38 -2.22 5.97 -8.71
N LEU A 39 -0.90 5.71 -8.73
CA LEU A 39 -0.27 4.78 -7.81
C LEU A 39 0.26 5.55 -6.60
N TYR A 40 -0.20 5.18 -5.41
CA TYR A 40 0.24 5.71 -4.12
C TYR A 40 1.24 4.74 -3.50
N VAL A 41 2.45 5.22 -3.20
CA VAL A 41 3.55 4.42 -2.65
C VAL A 41 4.03 5.05 -1.35
N ALA A 42 3.79 4.39 -0.23
CA ALA A 42 4.23 4.87 1.08
C ALA A 42 5.63 4.36 1.41
N VAL A 43 6.53 5.28 1.80
CA VAL A 43 7.94 5.02 2.10
C VAL A 43 8.37 5.64 3.43
N PRO A 44 9.38 5.05 4.14
CA PRO A 44 10.09 3.83 3.81
C PRO A 44 9.20 2.60 4.00
N GLY A 45 9.03 1.81 2.95
CA GLY A 45 8.12 0.66 2.92
C GLY A 45 8.82 -0.70 3.00
N ILE A 46 10.16 -0.72 3.03
CA ILE A 46 10.99 -1.89 3.31
C ILE A 46 11.87 -1.52 4.50
N ARG A 47 11.55 -2.06 5.68
CA ARG A 47 12.21 -1.63 6.91
C ARG A 47 12.14 -0.09 7.03
N ASP A 48 13.11 0.53 7.67
CA ASP A 48 13.32 1.98 7.76
C ASP A 48 14.34 2.50 6.74
N TYR A 49 14.52 1.77 5.63
CA TYR A 49 15.52 2.06 4.61
C TYR A 49 15.10 3.27 3.76
N LEU A 50 15.75 4.41 3.99
CA LEU A 50 15.48 5.67 3.30
C LEU A 50 16.03 5.73 1.88
N GLU A 51 17.01 4.88 1.54
CA GLU A 51 17.60 4.81 0.19
C GLU A 51 16.59 4.38 -0.90
N TYR A 52 15.45 3.79 -0.53
CA TYR A 52 14.44 3.28 -1.46
C TYR A 52 13.25 4.23 -1.69
N GLY A 53 13.48 5.52 -1.70
CA GLY A 53 12.44 6.52 -1.97
C GLY A 53 12.24 7.55 -0.86
N GLY A 54 13.07 7.53 0.18
CA GLY A 54 13.02 8.50 1.27
C GLY A 54 11.84 8.29 2.22
N HIS A 55 11.17 9.41 2.58
CA HIS A 55 10.05 9.41 3.51
C HIS A 55 8.86 10.19 2.94
N GLY A 56 7.65 9.63 3.03
CA GLY A 56 6.41 10.25 2.57
C GLY A 56 5.51 9.29 1.80
N ILE A 57 4.54 9.84 1.09
CA ILE A 57 3.68 9.10 0.16
C ILE A 57 3.95 9.65 -1.23
N LEU A 58 4.55 8.83 -2.10
CA LEU A 58 4.86 9.19 -3.47
C LEU A 58 3.67 8.87 -4.36
N ILE A 59 3.36 9.76 -5.30
CA ILE A 59 2.25 9.60 -6.23
C ILE A 59 2.79 9.57 -7.66
N PHE A 60 2.37 8.55 -8.40
CA PHE A 60 2.76 8.31 -9.78
C PHE A 60 1.53 8.28 -10.70
N ASP A 61 1.65 8.85 -11.91
CA ASP A 61 0.63 8.75 -12.95
C ASP A 61 0.79 7.44 -13.72
N ILE A 62 -0.11 6.48 -13.48
CA ILE A 62 -0.10 5.17 -14.14
C ILE A 62 -0.25 5.30 -15.66
N GLN A 63 -1.06 6.27 -16.12
CA GLN A 63 -1.38 6.48 -17.52
C GLN A 63 -0.26 7.20 -18.30
N ASP A 64 0.67 7.87 -17.58
CA ASP A 64 1.86 8.52 -18.15
C ASP A 64 3.15 7.76 -17.79
N GLY A 65 3.15 6.44 -17.98
CA GLY A 65 4.32 5.58 -17.78
C GLY A 65 4.85 5.54 -16.35
N HIS A 66 4.00 5.72 -15.36
CA HIS A 66 4.37 5.82 -13.93
C HIS A 66 5.27 7.01 -13.61
N LYS A 67 5.04 8.12 -14.29
CA LYS A 67 5.73 9.37 -14.01
C LYS A 67 5.46 9.84 -12.59
N PHE A 68 6.53 10.16 -11.86
CA PHE A 68 6.42 10.78 -10.55
C PHE A 68 5.71 12.14 -10.68
N LEU A 69 4.68 12.34 -9.86
CA LEU A 69 3.92 13.60 -9.82
C LEU A 69 4.31 14.47 -8.63
N LYS A 70 4.29 13.87 -7.43
CA LYS A 70 4.52 14.60 -6.17
C LYS A 70 4.74 13.65 -5.00
N ARG A 71 5.16 14.24 -3.88
CA ARG A 71 5.29 13.60 -2.58
C ARG A 71 4.38 14.30 -1.56
N ILE A 72 3.53 13.55 -0.88
CA ILE A 72 2.79 14.04 0.28
C ILE A 72 3.67 13.81 1.52
N PRO A 73 3.90 14.83 2.36
CA PRO A 73 4.54 14.63 3.66
C PRO A 73 3.74 13.64 4.50
N ALA A 74 4.41 12.66 5.08
CA ALA A 74 3.78 11.68 5.96
C ALA A 74 4.21 11.91 7.42
N GLY A 75 3.37 11.48 8.37
CA GLY A 75 3.73 11.32 9.78
C GLY A 75 4.70 10.16 9.99
N GLY A 76 4.76 9.65 11.21
CA GLY A 76 5.63 8.52 11.52
C GLY A 76 7.08 8.89 11.76
N VAL A 77 7.34 10.10 12.26
CA VAL A 77 8.65 10.53 12.72
C VAL A 77 8.66 10.53 14.25
N ALA A 78 9.60 9.77 14.83
CA ALA A 78 9.79 9.73 16.27
C ALA A 78 10.34 11.07 16.80
N PRO A 79 10.21 11.36 18.10
CA PRO A 79 10.69 12.63 18.69
C PRO A 79 12.19 12.90 18.47
N ASN A 80 13.00 11.86 18.29
CA ASN A 80 14.43 11.97 17.98
C ASN A 80 14.73 12.18 16.49
N GLY A 81 13.71 12.38 15.64
CA GLY A 81 13.83 12.54 14.19
C GLY A 81 13.97 11.24 13.41
N HIS A 82 13.96 10.08 14.06
CA HIS A 82 14.00 8.79 13.37
C HIS A 82 12.71 8.54 12.59
N VAL A 83 12.82 8.21 11.31
CA VAL A 83 11.70 7.85 10.45
C VAL A 83 11.31 6.41 10.68
N MET A 84 10.06 6.18 11.04
CA MET A 84 9.54 4.84 11.29
C MET A 84 9.20 4.10 10.00
N ASN A 85 9.45 2.79 9.99
CA ASN A 85 9.03 1.90 8.92
C ASN A 85 7.51 1.97 8.70
N VAL A 86 7.09 2.22 7.46
CA VAL A 86 5.69 2.10 7.05
C VAL A 86 5.30 0.63 6.96
N LYS A 87 4.17 0.28 7.55
CA LYS A 87 3.71 -1.10 7.70
C LYS A 87 2.52 -1.44 6.81
N GLY A 88 1.71 -0.47 6.43
CA GLY A 88 0.55 -0.68 5.59
C GLY A 88 -0.01 0.60 4.98
N ILE A 89 -0.79 0.44 3.93
CA ILE A 89 -1.54 1.50 3.26
C ILE A 89 -2.92 0.95 2.86
N CYS A 90 -3.98 1.72 3.05
CA CYS A 90 -5.30 1.43 2.51
C CYS A 90 -6.07 2.72 2.24
N ALA A 91 -7.10 2.66 1.40
CA ALA A 91 -7.91 3.81 1.05
C ALA A 91 -9.38 3.45 0.92
N SER A 92 -10.25 4.45 1.05
CA SER A 92 -11.68 4.35 0.78
C SER A 92 -12.12 5.48 -0.14
N SER A 93 -12.58 5.12 -1.33
CA SER A 93 -13.22 6.06 -2.25
C SER A 93 -14.57 6.55 -1.72
N LYS A 94 -15.27 5.78 -0.90
CA LYS A 94 -16.56 6.19 -0.29
C LYS A 94 -16.41 7.32 0.71
N THR A 95 -15.36 7.25 1.55
CA THR A 95 -15.11 8.28 2.57
C THR A 95 -14.05 9.29 2.16
N GLN A 96 -13.45 9.15 0.96
CA GLN A 96 -12.39 10.01 0.43
C GLN A 96 -11.18 10.10 1.38
N ARG A 97 -10.74 8.94 1.91
CA ARG A 97 -9.67 8.83 2.91
C ARG A 97 -8.58 7.87 2.48
N LEU A 98 -7.35 8.23 2.82
CA LEU A 98 -6.15 7.40 2.73
C LEU A 98 -5.60 7.16 4.14
N TYR A 99 -5.20 5.94 4.42
CA TYR A 99 -4.66 5.55 5.71
C TYR A 99 -3.27 4.93 5.54
N VAL A 100 -2.34 5.30 6.41
CA VAL A 100 -0.97 4.77 6.41
C VAL A 100 -0.60 4.39 7.84
N THR A 101 -0.12 3.15 8.03
CA THR A 101 0.45 2.72 9.30
C THR A 101 1.96 2.76 9.27
N THR A 102 2.56 3.12 10.39
CA THR A 102 3.95 2.87 10.72
C THR A 102 4.05 1.77 11.78
N THR A 103 5.23 1.48 12.30
CA THR A 103 5.36 0.54 13.43
C THR A 103 4.64 1.01 14.70
N ASN A 104 4.23 2.26 14.80
CA ASN A 104 3.64 2.83 16.02
C ASN A 104 2.32 3.59 15.81
N THR A 105 2.12 4.18 14.64
CA THR A 105 0.99 5.09 14.38
C THR A 105 0.13 4.62 13.21
N LEU A 106 -1.13 5.04 13.22
CA LEU A 106 -2.03 5.07 12.08
C LEU A 106 -2.38 6.53 11.79
N ALA A 107 -2.14 6.96 10.57
CA ALA A 107 -2.45 8.30 10.06
C ALA A 107 -3.55 8.24 9.01
N CYS A 108 -4.45 9.23 9.02
CA CYS A 108 -5.54 9.41 8.05
C CYS A 108 -5.36 10.71 7.28
N TYR A 109 -5.42 10.63 5.97
CA TYR A 109 -5.31 11.76 5.05
C TYR A 109 -6.61 11.93 4.26
N ASP A 110 -6.95 13.17 3.95
CA ASP A 110 -8.00 13.49 2.99
C ASP A 110 -7.47 13.36 1.58
N LEU A 111 -8.13 12.59 0.72
CA LEU A 111 -7.67 12.31 -0.65
C LEU A 111 -7.76 13.52 -1.60
N GLN A 112 -8.65 14.50 -1.32
CA GLN A 112 -8.78 15.68 -2.17
C GLN A 112 -7.78 16.77 -1.82
N SER A 113 -7.67 17.09 -0.53
CA SER A 113 -6.76 18.14 -0.04
C SER A 113 -5.36 17.62 0.28
N GLU A 114 -5.19 16.30 0.36
CA GLU A 114 -3.95 15.60 0.74
C GLU A 114 -3.44 15.96 2.14
N LYS A 115 -4.29 16.56 2.96
CA LYS A 115 -3.95 16.97 4.31
C LYS A 115 -4.10 15.84 5.30
N LEU A 116 -3.18 15.77 6.25
CA LEU A 116 -3.33 14.93 7.44
C LEU A 116 -4.54 15.41 8.23
N LEU A 117 -5.48 14.51 8.51
CA LEU A 117 -6.68 14.77 9.30
C LEU A 117 -6.46 14.41 10.76
N TRP A 118 -5.85 13.24 10.99
CA TRP A 118 -5.47 12.78 12.31
C TRP A 118 -4.37 11.71 12.21
N GLU A 119 -3.56 11.62 13.27
CA GLU A 119 -2.58 10.55 13.48
C GLU A 119 -2.66 10.12 14.95
N LYS A 120 -2.66 8.82 15.21
CA LYS A 120 -2.73 8.24 16.55
C LYS A 120 -1.75 7.10 16.74
N SER A 121 -1.18 6.99 17.93
CA SER A 121 -0.44 5.82 18.40
C SER A 121 -1.39 4.84 19.07
N TYR A 122 -1.06 3.54 18.96
CA TYR A 122 -1.87 2.46 19.51
C TYR A 122 -1.02 1.55 20.41
N GLU A 123 -1.68 0.99 21.43
CA GLU A 123 -1.04 0.00 22.30
C GLU A 123 -0.50 -1.18 21.51
N GLY A 124 0.77 -1.50 21.69
CA GLY A 124 1.45 -2.57 20.95
C GLY A 124 1.88 -2.20 19.54
N GLY A 125 1.76 -0.92 19.14
CA GLY A 125 2.12 -0.45 17.80
C GLY A 125 1.12 -0.84 16.73
N CYS A 126 1.54 -0.73 15.45
CA CYS A 126 0.69 -0.98 14.28
C CYS A 126 1.42 -1.84 13.25
N ASP A 127 0.64 -2.62 12.49
CA ASP A 127 1.14 -3.39 11.35
C ASP A 127 0.17 -3.26 10.15
N ARG A 128 0.17 -4.21 9.24
CA ARG A 128 -0.53 -4.16 7.95
C ARG A 128 -2.04 -4.32 8.11
N MET A 129 -2.72 -3.19 8.10
CA MET A 129 -4.17 -3.08 8.33
C MET A 129 -4.98 -3.32 7.05
N ALA A 130 -6.28 -3.52 7.24
CA ALA A 130 -7.30 -3.49 6.20
C ALA A 130 -8.52 -2.66 6.63
N ILE A 131 -9.10 -1.94 5.67
CA ILE A 131 -10.31 -1.14 5.85
C ILE A 131 -11.53 -1.92 5.34
N SER A 132 -12.68 -1.70 5.97
CA SER A 132 -13.96 -2.20 5.47
C SER A 132 -14.35 -1.57 4.14
N PRO A 133 -15.06 -2.28 3.25
CA PRO A 133 -15.47 -1.74 1.94
C PRO A 133 -16.36 -0.50 1.99
N ASP A 134 -17.06 -0.29 3.11
CA ASP A 134 -17.86 0.92 3.36
C ASP A 134 -17.04 2.08 3.92
N GLY A 135 -15.76 1.83 4.30
CA GLY A 135 -14.86 2.83 4.84
C GLY A 135 -15.12 3.22 6.29
N THR A 136 -15.88 2.41 7.05
CA THR A 136 -16.31 2.77 8.42
C THR A 136 -15.38 2.29 9.51
N PHE A 137 -14.71 1.14 9.35
CA PHE A 137 -13.77 0.61 10.33
C PHE A 137 -12.51 0.00 9.71
N ILE A 138 -11.47 -0.06 10.51
CA ILE A 138 -10.17 -0.64 10.17
C ILE A 138 -9.83 -1.75 11.16
N TYR A 139 -9.46 -2.94 10.67
CA TYR A 139 -8.79 -3.93 11.47
C TYR A 139 -7.29 -3.64 11.47
N LEU A 140 -6.79 -3.21 12.62
CA LEU A 140 -5.42 -2.76 12.83
C LEU A 140 -4.67 -3.76 13.70
N PRO A 141 -3.76 -4.58 13.14
CA PRO A 141 -2.92 -5.46 13.95
C PRO A 141 -1.93 -4.64 14.78
N SER A 142 -1.69 -5.07 16.02
CA SER A 142 -0.53 -4.61 16.77
C SER A 142 0.76 -5.11 16.10
N PHE A 143 1.91 -4.43 16.33
CA PHE A 143 3.17 -4.79 15.68
C PHE A 143 3.71 -6.11 16.25
N GLU A 144 3.42 -7.22 15.54
CA GLU A 144 3.76 -8.61 15.92
C GLU A 144 3.32 -8.99 17.34
N GLY A 145 2.32 -8.28 17.86
CA GLY A 145 1.82 -8.37 19.22
C GLY A 145 0.63 -9.34 19.36
N PRO A 146 -0.03 -9.32 20.53
CA PRO A 146 -1.06 -10.29 20.84
C PRO A 146 -2.45 -10.00 20.27
N HIS A 147 -2.69 -8.83 19.68
CA HIS A 147 -4.06 -8.38 19.42
C HIS A 147 -4.22 -7.60 18.12
N TRP A 148 -5.47 -7.46 17.68
CA TRP A 148 -5.95 -6.47 16.71
C TRP A 148 -6.82 -5.43 17.40
N HIS A 149 -6.70 -4.18 16.98
CA HIS A 149 -7.71 -3.16 17.26
C HIS A 149 -8.70 -3.11 16.10
N VAL A 150 -9.98 -2.98 16.40
CA VAL A 150 -10.98 -2.48 15.46
C VAL A 150 -11.10 -0.99 15.70
N VAL A 151 -10.82 -0.19 14.68
CA VAL A 151 -10.69 1.25 14.79
C VAL A 151 -11.79 1.91 13.96
N ASP A 152 -12.46 2.92 14.53
CA ASP A 152 -13.33 3.83 13.78
C ASP A 152 -12.51 4.61 12.76
N ALA A 153 -12.73 4.37 11.49
CA ALA A 153 -11.97 4.97 10.41
C ALA A 153 -12.14 6.51 10.32
N SER A 154 -13.23 7.05 10.86
CA SER A 154 -13.49 8.49 10.81
C SER A 154 -12.61 9.31 11.76
N ASN A 155 -12.26 8.73 12.90
CA ASN A 155 -11.62 9.48 14.00
C ASN A 155 -10.45 8.74 14.69
N GLY A 156 -10.19 7.47 14.33
CA GLY A 156 -9.11 6.68 14.91
C GLY A 156 -9.37 6.15 16.33
N ASN A 157 -10.59 6.18 16.84
CA ASN A 157 -10.90 5.62 18.16
C ASN A 157 -11.01 4.10 18.10
N VAL A 158 -10.53 3.43 19.14
CA VAL A 158 -10.67 1.97 19.26
C VAL A 158 -12.10 1.62 19.61
N LEU A 159 -12.77 0.84 18.74
CA LEU A 159 -14.11 0.30 18.96
C LEU A 159 -14.05 -1.02 19.74
N LYS A 160 -13.10 -1.88 19.39
CA LYS A 160 -12.92 -3.19 20.03
C LYS A 160 -11.46 -3.63 19.95
N LYS A 161 -11.04 -4.48 20.87
CA LYS A 161 -9.73 -5.15 20.92
C LYS A 161 -9.92 -6.66 20.88
N LEU A 162 -9.34 -7.32 19.87
CA LEU A 162 -9.36 -8.78 19.72
C LEU A 162 -8.00 -9.33 20.17
N VAL A 163 -7.97 -9.97 21.33
CA VAL A 163 -6.76 -10.62 21.85
C VAL A 163 -6.70 -12.05 21.36
N ILE A 164 -5.74 -12.34 20.48
CA ILE A 164 -5.62 -13.64 19.79
C ILE A 164 -4.31 -14.34 20.13
N ASN A 165 -3.27 -13.60 20.56
CA ASN A 165 -1.95 -14.11 20.95
C ASN A 165 -1.19 -14.84 19.82
N SER A 166 -1.40 -14.42 18.57
CA SER A 166 -0.80 -15.07 17.39
C SER A 166 0.34 -14.30 16.74
N GLY A 167 0.78 -13.16 17.32
CA GLY A 167 1.75 -12.26 16.66
C GLY A 167 1.12 -11.53 15.49
N ALA A 168 0.15 -10.66 15.78
CA ALA A 168 -0.69 -9.94 14.81
C ALA A 168 0.14 -9.29 13.69
N HIS A 169 -0.22 -9.52 12.42
CA HIS A 169 0.56 -9.04 11.28
C HIS A 169 -0.31 -8.65 10.09
N ASN A 170 -0.70 -9.59 9.22
CA ASN A 170 -1.47 -9.30 8.02
C ASN A 170 -2.98 -9.43 8.25
N THR A 171 -3.74 -8.54 7.63
CA THR A 171 -5.19 -8.49 7.77
C THR A 171 -5.83 -8.24 6.41
N ILE A 172 -6.85 -9.02 6.05
CA ILE A 172 -7.68 -8.80 4.88
C ILE A 172 -9.14 -8.70 5.34
N VAL A 173 -9.89 -7.72 4.85
CA VAL A 173 -11.35 -7.67 4.98
C VAL A 173 -11.95 -8.12 3.66
N SER A 174 -12.96 -8.97 3.71
CA SER A 174 -13.66 -9.47 2.51
C SER A 174 -14.35 -8.36 1.72
N HIS A 175 -14.56 -8.56 0.40
CA HIS A 175 -15.22 -7.59 -0.45
C HIS A 175 -16.63 -7.23 0.00
N ASP A 176 -17.37 -8.20 0.57
CA ASP A 176 -18.69 -7.97 1.15
C ASP A 176 -18.68 -7.35 2.56
N GLY A 177 -17.47 -7.14 3.12
CA GLY A 177 -17.24 -6.54 4.43
C GLY A 177 -17.66 -7.40 5.63
N LYS A 178 -18.10 -8.65 5.43
CA LYS A 178 -18.65 -9.49 6.51
C LYS A 178 -17.60 -10.23 7.31
N LEU A 179 -16.43 -10.48 6.74
CA LEU A 179 -15.37 -11.26 7.34
C LEU A 179 -14.05 -10.49 7.35
N ALA A 180 -13.28 -10.66 8.42
CA ALA A 180 -11.89 -10.22 8.50
C ALA A 180 -10.99 -11.43 8.71
N TYR A 181 -9.96 -11.56 7.88
CA TYR A 181 -8.97 -12.64 7.91
C TYR A 181 -7.72 -12.13 8.62
N LEU A 182 -7.31 -12.82 9.68
CA LEU A 182 -6.32 -12.36 10.64
C LEU A 182 -5.16 -13.38 10.72
N ALA A 183 -4.02 -13.04 10.11
CA ALA A 183 -2.81 -13.86 10.13
C ALA A 183 -1.78 -13.30 11.10
N GLY A 184 -1.19 -14.17 11.90
CA GLY A 184 -0.16 -13.80 12.85
C GLY A 184 1.10 -14.65 12.71
N LEU A 185 2.26 -14.01 12.85
CA LEU A 185 3.60 -14.60 12.64
C LEU A 185 3.99 -15.72 13.63
N LYS A 186 3.19 -15.91 14.69
CA LYS A 186 3.44 -16.90 15.76
C LYS A 186 2.36 -17.99 15.79
N SER A 187 1.66 -18.20 14.69
CA SER A 187 0.57 -19.18 14.60
C SER A 187 0.51 -19.83 13.22
N PRO A 188 0.35 -21.16 13.14
CA PRO A 188 0.10 -21.86 11.88
C PRO A 188 -1.38 -21.84 11.49
N VAL A 189 -2.20 -20.97 12.11
CA VAL A 189 -3.65 -20.94 11.93
C VAL A 189 -4.09 -19.55 11.49
N LEU A 190 -4.82 -19.48 10.35
CA LEU A 190 -5.49 -18.28 9.90
C LEU A 190 -6.84 -18.16 10.63
N ARG A 191 -7.10 -17.02 11.25
CA ARG A 191 -8.36 -16.76 11.95
C ARG A 191 -9.29 -15.90 11.13
N ILE A 192 -10.58 -16.16 11.22
CA ILE A 192 -11.62 -15.42 10.54
C ILE A 192 -12.54 -14.82 11.59
N ALA A 193 -12.65 -13.50 11.60
CA ALA A 193 -13.56 -12.77 12.47
C ALA A 193 -14.84 -12.37 11.70
N ASP A 194 -15.97 -12.47 12.37
CA ASP A 194 -17.25 -11.88 11.96
C ASP A 194 -17.22 -10.37 12.25
N THR A 195 -17.35 -9.56 11.22
CA THR A 195 -17.24 -8.09 11.36
C THR A 195 -18.45 -7.47 12.02
N SER A 196 -19.61 -8.12 12.01
CA SER A 196 -20.81 -7.60 12.69
C SER A 196 -20.70 -7.65 14.22
N LYS A 197 -19.88 -8.58 14.74
CA LYS A 197 -19.64 -8.77 16.18
C LYS A 197 -18.23 -8.37 16.58
N HIS A 198 -17.31 -8.28 15.59
CA HIS A 198 -15.87 -8.17 15.78
C HIS A 198 -15.35 -9.29 16.70
N GLU A 199 -15.64 -10.53 16.36
CA GLU A 199 -15.23 -11.72 17.11
C GLU A 199 -14.72 -12.81 16.18
N VAL A 200 -13.69 -13.56 16.65
CA VAL A 200 -13.20 -14.72 15.90
C VAL A 200 -14.28 -15.78 15.85
N ALA A 201 -14.70 -16.14 14.65
CA ALA A 201 -15.77 -17.10 14.39
C ALA A 201 -15.24 -18.46 13.92
N ARG A 202 -14.09 -18.48 13.21
CA ARG A 202 -13.54 -19.70 12.59
C ARG A 202 -12.01 -19.65 12.53
N GLU A 203 -11.44 -20.85 12.35
CA GLU A 203 -10.01 -21.06 12.15
C GLU A 203 -9.77 -21.97 10.94
N ILE A 204 -8.68 -21.71 10.21
CA ILE A 204 -8.24 -22.46 9.04
C ILE A 204 -6.81 -22.96 9.29
N GLY A 205 -6.58 -24.23 9.08
CA GLY A 205 -5.31 -24.90 9.32
C GLY A 205 -5.42 -26.08 10.30
N PRO A 206 -4.34 -26.52 10.98
CA PRO A 206 -3.02 -25.86 10.93
C PRO A 206 -2.36 -26.02 9.56
N PHE A 207 -1.64 -24.98 9.13
CA PHE A 207 -0.67 -25.03 8.05
C PHE A 207 0.63 -25.69 8.53
N SER A 208 1.56 -25.97 7.61
CA SER A 208 2.78 -26.72 7.97
C SER A 208 3.77 -25.93 8.85
N ASP A 209 3.66 -24.60 8.88
CA ASP A 209 4.50 -23.72 9.70
C ASP A 209 3.75 -22.40 9.98
N MET A 210 4.38 -21.48 10.73
CA MET A 210 3.83 -20.16 11.04
C MET A 210 3.51 -19.38 9.77
N ILE A 211 2.31 -18.77 9.76
CA ILE A 211 1.79 -18.03 8.62
C ILE A 211 2.61 -16.76 8.35
N ARG A 212 2.84 -16.53 7.08
CA ARG A 212 3.35 -15.29 6.51
C ARG A 212 2.21 -14.57 5.77
N PRO A 213 2.49 -13.57 4.92
CA PRO A 213 1.42 -12.99 4.10
C PRO A 213 0.60 -14.02 3.34
N PHE A 214 -0.63 -13.67 3.10
CA PHE A 214 -1.62 -14.53 2.46
C PHE A 214 -2.55 -13.70 1.57
N THR A 215 -3.30 -14.38 0.72
CA THR A 215 -4.42 -13.81 -0.03
C THR A 215 -5.61 -14.75 -0.04
N ILE A 216 -6.76 -14.27 -0.49
CA ILE A 216 -8.02 -15.03 -0.60
C ILE A 216 -8.64 -14.82 -1.97
N ASN A 217 -9.41 -15.78 -2.43
CA ASN A 217 -10.23 -15.60 -3.64
C ASN A 217 -11.53 -14.84 -3.33
N ALA A 218 -12.12 -14.16 -4.33
CA ALA A 218 -13.34 -13.36 -4.20
C ALA A 218 -14.52 -14.16 -3.68
N ALA A 219 -14.65 -15.42 -4.12
CA ALA A 219 -15.70 -16.33 -3.66
C ALA A 219 -15.56 -16.74 -2.19
N GLN A 220 -14.47 -16.33 -1.50
CA GLN A 220 -14.19 -16.66 -0.11
C GLN A 220 -14.25 -18.18 0.17
N THR A 221 -13.74 -18.96 -0.77
CA THR A 221 -13.68 -20.43 -0.66
C THR A 221 -12.28 -20.95 -0.42
N ARG A 222 -11.24 -20.17 -0.80
CA ARG A 222 -9.84 -20.55 -0.67
C ARG A 222 -9.00 -19.41 -0.12
N CYS A 223 -8.00 -19.75 0.69
CA CYS A 223 -6.87 -18.88 1.02
C CYS A 223 -5.57 -19.51 0.51
N TYR A 224 -4.64 -18.65 0.10
CA TYR A 224 -3.30 -18.99 -0.35
C TYR A 224 -2.32 -18.37 0.63
N VAL A 225 -1.53 -19.18 1.30
CA VAL A 225 -0.81 -18.78 2.52
C VAL A 225 0.67 -19.09 2.36
N ASN A 226 1.52 -18.08 2.51
CA ASN A 226 2.94 -18.30 2.71
C ASN A 226 3.19 -18.78 4.13
N VAL A 227 4.14 -19.66 4.31
CA VAL A 227 4.56 -20.16 5.62
C VAL A 227 6.07 -20.08 5.77
N ASN A 228 6.56 -20.08 7.01
CA ASN A 228 7.99 -20.12 7.27
C ASN A 228 8.63 -21.33 6.57
N ASN A 229 9.90 -21.18 6.22
CA ASN A 229 10.73 -22.25 5.67
C ASN A 229 10.24 -22.90 4.36
N LEU A 230 9.19 -22.38 3.72
CA LEU A 230 8.71 -22.85 2.43
C LEU A 230 9.08 -21.85 1.32
N LEU A 231 9.77 -22.30 0.29
CA LEU A 231 9.81 -21.64 -1.01
C LEU A 231 8.62 -22.15 -1.80
N GLY A 232 7.50 -21.43 -1.70
CA GLY A 232 6.18 -21.88 -2.17
C GLY A 232 5.05 -21.35 -1.29
N PHE A 233 3.88 -22.00 -1.36
CA PHE A 233 2.70 -21.61 -0.59
C PHE A 233 1.81 -22.83 -0.28
N GLU A 234 0.86 -22.63 0.64
CA GLU A 234 -0.16 -23.63 0.98
C GLU A 234 -1.56 -23.07 0.71
N ILE A 235 -2.50 -23.96 0.39
CA ILE A 235 -3.89 -23.62 0.11
C ILE A 235 -4.78 -24.16 1.20
N GLY A 236 -5.60 -23.29 1.79
CA GLY A 236 -6.64 -23.66 2.75
C GLY A 236 -8.05 -23.55 2.18
N ASP A 237 -8.92 -24.45 2.58
CA ASP A 237 -10.36 -24.41 2.31
C ASP A 237 -11.04 -23.58 3.40
N LEU A 238 -11.59 -22.43 3.03
CA LEU A 238 -12.23 -21.51 3.95
C LEU A 238 -13.58 -22.02 4.49
N LYS A 239 -14.18 -23.02 3.84
CA LYS A 239 -15.43 -23.64 4.28
C LYS A 239 -15.21 -24.73 5.31
N THR A 240 -14.25 -25.64 5.02
CA THR A 240 -13.99 -26.81 5.89
C THR A 240 -12.94 -26.54 6.96
N GLY A 241 -12.17 -25.47 6.84
CA GLY A 241 -11.09 -25.11 7.75
C GLY A 241 -9.80 -25.91 7.55
N LYS A 242 -9.72 -26.74 6.51
CA LYS A 242 -8.59 -27.67 6.30
C LYS A 242 -7.59 -27.14 5.28
N MET A 243 -6.31 -27.44 5.49
CA MET A 243 -5.29 -27.30 4.45
C MET A 243 -5.54 -28.35 3.35
N LEU A 244 -5.51 -27.92 2.08
CA LEU A 244 -5.77 -28.74 0.90
C LEU A 244 -4.51 -29.18 0.18
N HIS A 245 -3.63 -28.22 -0.13
CA HIS A 245 -2.46 -28.43 -0.95
C HIS A 245 -1.27 -27.67 -0.41
N ARG A 246 -0.08 -28.25 -0.62
CA ARG A 246 1.21 -27.60 -0.45
C ARG A 246 1.91 -27.57 -1.81
N ILE A 247 2.32 -26.39 -2.25
CA ILE A 247 2.96 -26.16 -3.54
C ILE A 247 4.38 -25.64 -3.30
N GLU A 248 5.37 -26.29 -3.88
CA GLU A 248 6.77 -25.90 -3.85
C GLU A 248 7.19 -25.34 -5.20
N ILE A 249 8.07 -24.36 -5.20
CA ILE A 249 8.65 -23.80 -6.43
C ILE A 249 9.57 -24.85 -7.06
N SER A 250 9.42 -25.05 -8.36
CA SER A 250 10.28 -25.93 -9.14
C SER A 250 11.47 -25.19 -9.74
N GLY A 251 12.66 -25.83 -9.73
CA GLY A 251 13.85 -25.34 -10.42
C GLY A 251 14.64 -24.26 -9.67
N TYR A 252 14.31 -24.00 -8.39
CA TYR A 252 15.01 -23.02 -7.56
C TYR A 252 15.24 -23.55 -6.16
N ASP A 253 16.40 -23.21 -5.59
CA ASP A 253 16.76 -23.59 -4.23
C ASP A 253 16.36 -22.49 -3.25
N LYS A 254 15.91 -22.92 -2.08
CA LYS A 254 15.69 -22.07 -0.93
C LYS A 254 17.05 -21.62 -0.38
N GLY A 255 17.32 -20.33 -0.44
CA GLY A 255 18.54 -19.74 0.10
C GLY A 255 18.27 -18.81 1.29
N PRO A 256 19.32 -18.08 1.76
CA PRO A 256 19.18 -17.14 2.85
C PRO A 256 18.34 -15.93 2.45
N VAL A 257 17.44 -15.50 3.32
CA VAL A 257 16.58 -14.31 3.14
C VAL A 257 17.12 -13.18 4.00
N LYS A 258 17.34 -12.00 3.41
CA LYS A 258 17.93 -10.85 4.10
C LYS A 258 16.89 -9.93 4.74
N ARG A 259 15.75 -9.71 4.05
CA ARG A 259 14.78 -8.64 4.39
C ARG A 259 13.46 -9.13 4.94
N HIS A 260 12.93 -10.22 4.42
CA HIS A 260 11.50 -10.56 4.58
C HIS A 260 11.23 -11.72 5.55
N GLY A 261 12.28 -12.38 6.06
CA GLY A 261 12.18 -13.39 7.12
C GLY A 261 11.60 -14.75 6.70
N CYS A 262 11.25 -14.93 5.41
CA CYS A 262 10.82 -16.21 4.83
C CYS A 262 11.14 -16.23 3.32
N PRO A 263 11.32 -17.41 2.71
CA PRO A 263 11.69 -17.54 1.30
C PRO A 263 10.65 -16.91 0.36
N SER A 264 9.37 -17.21 0.55
CA SER A 264 8.24 -16.60 -0.16
C SER A 264 7.47 -15.72 0.82
N HIS A 265 7.48 -14.39 0.59
CA HIS A 265 6.80 -13.45 1.48
C HIS A 265 5.56 -12.83 0.80
N GLY A 266 5.70 -12.21 -0.38
CA GLY A 266 4.56 -11.66 -1.12
C GLY A 266 3.82 -12.72 -1.91
N ILE A 267 2.49 -12.67 -1.89
CA ILE A 267 1.59 -13.53 -2.65
C ILE A 267 0.35 -12.73 -3.04
N GLY A 268 -0.14 -12.91 -4.26
CA GLY A 268 -1.35 -12.24 -4.72
C GLY A 268 -2.00 -12.98 -5.89
N LEU A 269 -3.32 -12.90 -5.97
CA LEU A 269 -4.11 -13.29 -7.13
C LEU A 269 -4.24 -12.10 -8.07
N THR A 270 -4.20 -12.35 -9.38
CA THR A 270 -4.72 -11.37 -10.34
C THR A 270 -6.20 -11.11 -10.06
N PRO A 271 -6.75 -9.90 -10.37
CA PRO A 271 -8.17 -9.60 -10.13
C PRO A 271 -9.14 -10.58 -10.79
N ASP A 272 -8.79 -11.17 -11.93
CA ASP A 272 -9.56 -12.22 -12.61
C ASP A 272 -9.34 -13.63 -12.03
N GLU A 273 -8.44 -13.77 -11.05
CA GLU A 273 -8.05 -15.01 -10.38
C GLU A 273 -7.44 -16.09 -11.29
N HIS A 274 -7.11 -15.75 -12.53
CA HIS A 274 -6.49 -16.70 -13.47
C HIS A 274 -5.06 -17.05 -13.08
N GLU A 275 -4.36 -16.12 -12.42
CA GLU A 275 -2.99 -16.34 -12.01
C GLU A 275 -2.79 -16.03 -10.51
N LEU A 276 -1.88 -16.79 -9.91
CA LEU A 276 -1.32 -16.50 -8.60
C LEU A 276 0.15 -16.17 -8.77
N TRP A 277 0.56 -15.03 -8.20
CA TRP A 277 1.93 -14.56 -8.26
C TRP A 277 2.59 -14.64 -6.89
N LEU A 278 3.82 -15.14 -6.84
CA LEU A 278 4.55 -15.44 -5.60
C LEU A 278 5.96 -14.88 -5.66
N THR A 279 6.39 -14.19 -4.60
CA THR A 279 7.77 -13.69 -4.52
C THR A 279 8.74 -14.76 -4.05
N ASP A 280 9.94 -14.75 -4.63
CA ASP A 280 11.11 -15.50 -4.21
C ASP A 280 12.24 -14.52 -3.90
N ALA A 281 12.50 -14.35 -2.62
CA ALA A 281 13.43 -13.35 -2.13
C ALA A 281 14.88 -13.66 -2.57
N THR A 282 15.35 -14.86 -2.32
CA THR A 282 16.75 -15.26 -2.58
C THR A 282 17.08 -15.26 -4.07
N ASN A 283 16.19 -15.78 -4.90
CA ASN A 283 16.43 -15.88 -6.34
C ASN A 283 16.03 -14.61 -7.10
N LYS A 284 15.51 -13.58 -6.39
CA LYS A 284 15.07 -12.30 -6.96
C LYS A 284 14.05 -12.50 -8.09
N LYS A 285 12.99 -13.24 -7.80
CA LYS A 285 11.97 -13.58 -8.79
C LYS A 285 10.55 -13.40 -8.30
N ILE A 286 9.66 -13.23 -9.27
CA ILE A 286 8.24 -13.55 -9.14
C ILE A 286 8.01 -14.86 -9.87
N HIS A 287 7.36 -15.81 -9.25
CA HIS A 287 6.85 -17.03 -9.89
C HIS A 287 5.37 -16.87 -10.16
N VAL A 288 4.96 -17.20 -11.37
CA VAL A 288 3.57 -17.13 -11.84
C VAL A 288 3.00 -18.54 -11.93
N PHE A 289 1.80 -18.70 -11.40
CA PHE A 289 1.07 -19.97 -11.40
C PHE A 289 -0.26 -19.83 -12.15
N ASP A 290 -0.58 -20.76 -13.04
CA ASP A 290 -1.92 -20.93 -13.58
C ASP A 290 -2.86 -21.42 -12.45
N ASN A 291 -3.74 -20.53 -12.02
CA ASN A 291 -4.70 -20.80 -10.94
C ASN A 291 -6.05 -21.35 -11.44
N LYS A 292 -6.22 -21.50 -12.76
CA LYS A 292 -7.41 -22.13 -13.35
C LYS A 292 -7.43 -23.64 -13.15
N VAL A 293 -6.27 -24.23 -12.85
CA VAL A 293 -6.12 -25.66 -12.53
C VAL A 293 -5.94 -25.87 -11.05
N THR A 294 -6.26 -27.05 -10.56
CA THR A 294 -6.15 -27.41 -9.12
C THR A 294 -5.33 -28.71 -8.98
N PRO A 295 -4.21 -28.68 -8.21
CA PRO A 295 -3.57 -27.50 -7.64
C PRO A 295 -2.98 -26.58 -8.71
N PRO A 296 -2.74 -25.27 -8.40
CA PRO A 296 -2.11 -24.33 -9.31
C PRO A 296 -0.75 -24.81 -9.79
N GLN A 297 -0.43 -24.56 -11.06
CA GLN A 297 0.81 -25.01 -11.70
C GLN A 297 1.71 -23.82 -12.05
N GLN A 298 3.00 -23.92 -11.72
CA GLN A 298 3.99 -22.91 -12.08
C GLN A 298 4.15 -22.87 -13.61
N ILE A 299 3.96 -21.66 -14.20
CA ILE A 299 4.02 -21.45 -15.66
C ILE A 299 5.16 -20.52 -16.06
N ALA A 300 5.57 -19.59 -15.19
CA ALA A 300 6.63 -18.63 -15.50
C ALA A 300 7.42 -18.19 -14.26
N SER A 301 8.55 -17.50 -14.52
CA SER A 301 9.41 -16.90 -13.51
C SER A 301 10.01 -15.61 -14.03
N ILE A 302 9.68 -14.48 -13.44
CA ILE A 302 10.12 -13.15 -13.84
C ILE A 302 11.31 -12.74 -12.96
N THR A 303 12.44 -12.37 -13.57
CA THR A 303 13.62 -11.90 -12.83
C THR A 303 13.48 -10.42 -12.48
N LEU A 304 13.71 -10.09 -11.21
CA LEU A 304 13.69 -8.73 -10.68
C LEU A 304 15.10 -8.24 -10.34
N ARG A 305 15.25 -6.94 -10.17
CA ARG A 305 16.54 -6.30 -9.85
C ARG A 305 17.02 -6.53 -8.42
N ASP A 306 16.11 -6.80 -7.48
CA ASP A 306 16.41 -6.96 -6.06
C ASP A 306 15.50 -7.99 -5.41
N GLU A 307 15.64 -8.22 -4.12
CA GLU A 307 14.90 -9.16 -3.27
C GLU A 307 13.45 -8.72 -3.08
N PRO A 308 12.45 -9.36 -3.73
CA PRO A 308 11.06 -8.96 -3.60
C PRO A 308 10.43 -9.51 -2.32
N GLY A 309 9.61 -8.70 -1.66
CA GLY A 309 8.83 -9.09 -0.49
C GLY A 309 7.32 -8.90 -0.66
N TRP A 310 6.89 -8.28 -1.75
CA TRP A 310 5.48 -8.00 -1.98
C TRP A 310 5.13 -7.91 -3.46
N ILE A 311 3.84 -8.07 -3.76
CA ILE A 311 3.25 -7.88 -5.07
C ILE A 311 1.86 -7.25 -4.91
N THR A 312 1.57 -6.23 -5.71
CA THR A 312 0.26 -5.56 -5.79
C THR A 312 -0.15 -5.47 -7.25
N PHE A 313 -1.43 -5.58 -7.54
CA PHE A 313 -1.98 -5.49 -8.89
C PHE A 313 -2.75 -4.19 -9.09
N SER A 314 -2.82 -3.72 -10.36
CA SER A 314 -3.74 -2.66 -10.74
C SER A 314 -5.19 -3.12 -10.61
N ILE A 315 -6.11 -2.17 -10.42
CA ILE A 315 -7.55 -2.46 -10.28
C ILE A 315 -8.08 -3.21 -11.51
N ASP A 316 -7.58 -2.89 -12.69
CA ASP A 316 -7.97 -3.57 -13.95
C ASP A 316 -7.16 -4.85 -14.25
N GLY A 317 -6.26 -5.25 -13.37
CA GLY A 317 -5.45 -6.47 -13.49
C GLY A 317 -4.39 -6.44 -14.58
N LYS A 318 -4.16 -5.30 -15.25
CA LYS A 318 -3.21 -5.24 -16.37
C LYS A 318 -1.76 -5.03 -15.93
N LEU A 319 -1.56 -4.48 -14.74
CA LEU A 319 -0.25 -4.16 -14.21
C LEU A 319 -0.03 -4.82 -12.86
N ALA A 320 1.24 -5.15 -12.59
CA ALA A 320 1.69 -5.64 -11.31
C ALA A 320 2.90 -4.84 -10.84
N TRP A 321 2.95 -4.55 -9.54
CA TRP A 321 4.00 -3.80 -8.90
C TRP A 321 4.64 -4.64 -7.79
N PRO A 322 5.76 -5.32 -8.06
CA PRO A 322 6.59 -5.92 -7.02
C PRO A 322 7.22 -4.83 -6.14
N SER A 323 7.50 -5.18 -4.89
CA SER A 323 8.08 -4.26 -3.91
C SER A 323 9.43 -3.67 -4.30
N THR A 324 10.09 -4.26 -5.28
CA THR A 324 11.36 -3.80 -5.86
C THR A 324 11.20 -2.65 -6.87
N GLY A 325 9.95 -2.25 -7.15
CA GLY A 325 9.60 -1.05 -7.88
C GLY A 325 9.62 -1.16 -9.40
N GLU A 326 9.70 -2.36 -9.97
CA GLU A 326 9.39 -2.60 -11.37
C GLU A 326 7.88 -2.44 -11.61
N VAL A 327 7.52 -2.15 -12.86
CA VAL A 327 6.16 -2.21 -13.37
C VAL A 327 6.11 -3.35 -14.39
N ILE A 328 5.27 -4.33 -14.14
CA ILE A 328 5.12 -5.50 -14.99
C ILE A 328 3.77 -5.46 -15.67
N GLU A 329 3.75 -5.65 -16.99
CA GLU A 329 2.52 -5.91 -17.74
C GLU A 329 2.11 -7.37 -17.55
N VAL A 330 0.96 -7.61 -16.90
CA VAL A 330 0.52 -8.96 -16.50
C VAL A 330 0.37 -9.88 -17.71
N GLY A 331 -0.33 -9.45 -18.76
CA GLY A 331 -0.61 -10.29 -19.93
C GLY A 331 0.63 -10.73 -20.73
N THR A 332 1.77 -10.05 -20.57
CA THR A 332 3.03 -10.42 -21.28
C THR A 332 4.16 -10.81 -20.32
N GLU A 333 3.95 -10.64 -19.01
CA GLU A 333 4.93 -10.88 -17.95
C GLU A 333 6.23 -10.05 -18.11
N LYS A 334 6.19 -8.96 -18.89
CA LYS A 334 7.35 -8.11 -19.17
C LYS A 334 7.43 -6.93 -18.24
N ILE A 335 8.63 -6.61 -17.78
CA ILE A 335 8.94 -5.36 -17.10
C ILE A 335 8.91 -4.25 -18.16
N ILE A 336 8.00 -3.29 -17.99
CA ILE A 336 7.78 -2.17 -18.92
C ILE A 336 8.28 -0.83 -18.39
N ALA A 337 8.43 -0.69 -17.07
CA ALA A 337 8.93 0.52 -16.41
C ALA A 337 9.51 0.20 -15.03
N SER A 338 10.03 1.23 -14.36
CA SER A 338 10.39 1.19 -12.94
C SER A 338 10.07 2.52 -12.27
N LEU A 339 9.65 2.46 -11.00
CA LEU A 339 9.33 3.63 -10.22
C LEU A 339 10.61 4.41 -9.87
N LYS A 340 10.57 5.72 -10.12
CA LYS A 340 11.65 6.66 -9.81
C LYS A 340 11.10 7.85 -9.03
N ASP A 341 11.81 8.27 -7.99
CA ASP A 341 11.45 9.47 -7.23
C ASP A 341 11.75 10.77 -8.00
N GLU A 342 11.49 11.92 -7.38
CA GLU A 342 11.75 13.26 -7.91
C GLU A 342 13.21 13.53 -8.28
N THR A 343 14.14 12.72 -7.80
CA THR A 343 15.58 12.83 -8.11
C THR A 343 16.04 11.80 -9.14
N GLY A 344 15.15 10.93 -9.61
CA GLY A 344 15.43 9.85 -10.54
C GLY A 344 16.00 8.59 -9.88
N LYS A 345 15.99 8.50 -8.55
CA LYS A 345 16.41 7.31 -7.81
C LYS A 345 15.31 6.25 -7.78
N ASP A 346 15.71 5.00 -7.66
CA ASP A 346 14.79 3.87 -7.57
C ASP A 346 13.93 3.94 -6.30
N VAL A 347 12.63 3.65 -6.47
CA VAL A 347 11.67 3.52 -5.37
C VAL A 347 11.34 2.05 -5.16
N GLN A 348 11.42 1.59 -3.91
CA GLN A 348 11.02 0.25 -3.50
C GLN A 348 10.11 0.36 -2.27
N SER A 349 8.97 -0.32 -2.31
CA SER A 349 8.04 -0.38 -1.17
C SER A 349 7.13 -1.60 -1.27
N GLU A 350 6.79 -2.19 -0.14
CA GLU A 350 5.73 -3.18 -0.02
C GLU A 350 4.36 -2.56 0.23
N LYS A 351 4.25 -1.23 0.31
CA LYS A 351 3.05 -0.50 0.75
C LYS A 351 2.62 0.46 -0.35
N LEU A 352 1.88 -0.09 -1.31
CA LEU A 352 1.39 0.66 -2.46
C LEU A 352 0.01 0.16 -2.89
N LEU A 353 -0.76 1.05 -3.50
CA LEU A 353 -2.07 0.76 -4.09
C LEU A 353 -2.45 1.79 -5.15
N GLU A 354 -3.30 1.38 -6.10
CA GLU A 354 -3.92 2.27 -7.07
C GLU A 354 -5.14 2.97 -6.49
N ILE A 355 -5.32 4.24 -6.85
CA ILE A 355 -6.56 4.99 -6.61
C ILE A 355 -6.94 5.69 -7.91
N ASP A 356 -8.18 5.48 -8.35
CA ASP A 356 -8.73 6.13 -9.53
C ASP A 356 -9.57 7.34 -9.13
N PHE A 357 -9.38 8.42 -9.87
CA PHE A 357 -10.09 9.69 -9.65
C PHE A 357 -10.90 10.08 -10.87
N ALA A 358 -12.05 10.70 -10.64
CA ALA A 358 -12.82 11.43 -11.64
C ALA A 358 -13.23 12.78 -11.06
N ASN A 359 -12.98 13.85 -11.82
CA ASN A 359 -13.29 15.22 -11.40
C ASN A 359 -12.74 15.58 -10.00
N GLY A 360 -11.53 15.11 -9.67
CA GLY A 360 -10.85 15.36 -8.41
C GLY A 360 -11.37 14.56 -7.21
N LYS A 361 -12.28 13.60 -7.42
CA LYS A 361 -12.77 12.68 -6.37
C LYS A 361 -12.30 11.26 -6.65
N ALA A 362 -11.86 10.56 -5.63
CA ALA A 362 -11.58 9.15 -5.72
C ALA A 362 -12.87 8.38 -6.01
N ILE A 363 -12.86 7.57 -7.07
CA ILE A 363 -14.01 6.75 -7.50
C ILE A 363 -13.79 5.27 -7.21
N ARG A 364 -12.53 4.81 -7.20
CA ARG A 364 -12.11 3.45 -6.86
C ARG A 364 -10.83 3.49 -6.05
N ALA A 365 -10.65 2.52 -5.18
CA ALA A 365 -9.41 2.31 -4.46
C ALA A 365 -9.07 0.81 -4.52
N GLY A 366 -7.88 0.48 -4.99
CA GLY A 366 -7.33 -0.87 -4.94
C GLY A 366 -6.94 -1.28 -3.52
N ASN A 367 -6.42 -2.47 -3.40
CA ASN A 367 -5.89 -2.97 -2.13
C ASN A 367 -4.42 -3.38 -2.27
N GLN A 368 -3.72 -3.45 -1.14
CA GLN A 368 -2.31 -3.83 -1.11
C GLN A 368 -2.07 -5.34 -1.11
N PHE A 369 -3.11 -6.20 -1.10
CA PHE A 369 -2.97 -7.62 -0.79
C PHE A 369 -3.10 -8.57 -1.99
N GLY A 370 -3.40 -8.07 -3.18
CA GLY A 370 -3.69 -8.92 -4.33
C GLY A 370 -4.82 -9.91 -4.04
N VAL A 371 -5.91 -9.42 -3.48
CA VAL A 371 -7.13 -10.20 -3.23
C VAL A 371 -7.83 -10.43 -4.56
N GLY A 372 -8.28 -11.65 -4.83
CA GLY A 372 -9.04 -11.97 -6.02
C GLY A 372 -10.37 -11.22 -6.10
N GLY A 373 -10.89 -11.05 -7.31
CA GLY A 373 -12.12 -10.33 -7.62
C GLY A 373 -11.89 -8.92 -8.16
N THR A 374 -12.77 -8.53 -9.04
CA THR A 374 -12.90 -7.15 -9.54
C THR A 374 -14.05 -6.48 -8.82
N ASP A 375 -13.87 -5.22 -8.40
CA ASP A 375 -14.98 -4.37 -7.94
C ASP A 375 -15.88 -3.95 -9.11
#